data_e055249381cbe6247b46d00442d243a3
#
_entry.id   e055249381cbe6247b46d00442d243a3
#
_cell.length_a   1.000
_cell.length_b   1.000
_cell.length_c   1.000
_cell.angle_alpha   90.00
_cell.angle_beta   90.00
_cell.angle_gamma   90.00
#
_symmetry.space_group_name_H-M   'P 1'
#
loop_
_entity.id
_entity.type
_entity.pdbx_description
1 polymer ?
#
loop_
_entity_poly.entity_id
_entity_poly.type
_entity_poly.pdbx_seq_one_letter_code
_entity_poly.pdbx_strand_id
1 'polypeptide(L)'
;ALPILSKFNELMAVTDLFMLDIKHIDDEKHKKLTGWTNKNILDMAKYLSDNNKDMWIRHVLVPKVTDDKEDLQALSDFVKSLKTVKRFEILPYHTLGVFKWHDLGVKYELEDIMPPTKEEIQRADDILHTGDYKGYLEK
;
A
#
# COMPACT_ATOMS: atom_id res chain seq x y z
N ALA A 1 5.90 18.43 15.38
CA ALA A 1 5.99 17.68 14.16
C ALA A 1 7.40 17.43 13.68
N LEU A 2 8.59 17.72 14.36
CA LEU A 2 9.56 17.84 13.32
C LEU A 2 11.02 17.48 13.62
N PRO A 3 11.35 16.93 14.81
CA PRO A 3 12.62 16.22 14.97
C PRO A 3 12.75 14.97 14.09
N ILE A 4 11.61 14.35 13.74
CA ILE A 4 11.55 13.20 12.84
C ILE A 4 11.86 13.60 11.39
N LEU A 5 11.42 14.77 10.92
CA LEU A 5 11.68 15.23 9.56
C LEU A 5 13.15 15.53 9.30
N SER A 6 13.90 16.04 10.26
CA SER A 6 15.34 16.28 10.07
C SER A 6 16.11 14.97 9.90
N LYS A 7 15.83 13.96 10.75
CA LYS A 7 16.41 12.62 10.62
C LYS A 7 15.96 11.92 9.34
N PHE A 8 14.69 12.08 8.96
CA PHE A 8 14.18 11.54 7.71
C PHE A 8 14.83 12.20 6.50
N ASN A 9 15.08 13.51 6.53
CA ASN A 9 15.77 14.21 5.45
C ASN A 9 17.21 13.70 5.24
N GLU A 10 17.91 13.35 6.31
CA GLU A 10 19.22 12.72 6.22
C GLU A 10 19.12 11.35 5.53
N LEU A 11 18.14 10.53 5.92
CA LEU A 11 17.87 9.25 5.27
C LEU A 11 17.47 9.43 3.80
N MET A 12 16.60 10.37 3.53
CA MET A 12 16.13 10.68 2.17
C MET A 12 17.27 11.10 1.24
N ALA A 13 18.26 11.83 1.75
CA ALA A 13 19.41 12.28 0.97
C ALA A 13 20.26 11.12 0.44
N VAL A 14 20.31 9.99 1.15
CA VAL A 14 21.12 8.82 0.81
C VAL A 14 20.30 7.63 0.28
N THR A 15 19.01 7.81 0.09
CA THR A 15 18.09 6.77 -0.38
C THR A 15 17.63 7.08 -1.79
N ASP A 16 17.75 6.11 -2.70
CA ASP A 16 17.37 6.24 -4.10
C ASP A 16 15.92 5.82 -4.37
N LEU A 17 15.42 4.83 -3.62
CA LEU A 17 14.09 4.26 -3.81
C LEU A 17 13.41 3.98 -2.47
N PHE A 18 12.15 4.40 -2.35
CA PHE A 18 11.29 4.11 -1.20
C PHE A 18 10.18 3.15 -1.61
N MET A 19 9.95 2.12 -0.79
CA MET A 19 8.80 1.25 -0.93
C MET A 19 7.78 1.57 0.16
N LEU A 20 6.56 1.95 -0.23
CA LEU A 20 5.49 2.34 0.67
C LEU A 20 4.31 1.36 0.54
N ASP A 21 3.88 0.83 1.66
CA ASP A 21 2.66 0.03 1.76
C ASP A 21 1.49 0.91 2.16
N ILE A 22 0.53 1.12 1.29
CA ILE A 22 -0.75 1.75 1.62
C ILE A 22 -1.75 0.64 1.94
N LYS A 23 -1.99 0.41 3.23
CA LYS A 23 -2.85 -0.69 3.70
C LYS A 23 -4.32 -0.45 3.43
N HIS A 24 -4.78 0.79 3.55
CA HIS A 24 -6.12 1.22 3.17
C HIS A 24 -6.13 2.74 2.91
N ILE A 25 -6.86 3.18 1.90
CA ILE A 25 -6.97 4.60 1.56
C ILE A 25 -7.95 5.33 2.49
N ASP A 26 -9.02 4.68 2.91
CA ASP A 26 -9.96 5.21 3.88
C ASP A 26 -9.37 5.13 5.29
N ASP A 27 -9.35 6.25 6.02
CA ASP A 27 -8.68 6.34 7.34
C ASP A 27 -9.39 5.51 8.41
N GLU A 28 -10.72 5.46 8.42
CA GLU A 28 -11.47 4.68 9.42
C GLU A 28 -11.31 3.17 9.19
N LYS A 29 -11.33 2.74 7.93
CA LYS A 29 -11.04 1.35 7.57
C LYS A 29 -9.58 1.00 7.85
N HIS A 30 -8.65 1.94 7.62
CA HIS A 30 -7.24 1.77 7.95
C HIS A 30 -7.02 1.59 9.46
N LYS A 31 -7.69 2.40 10.29
CA LYS A 31 -7.64 2.26 11.75
C LYS A 31 -8.19 0.93 12.23
N LYS A 32 -9.28 0.45 11.64
CA LYS A 32 -9.82 -0.88 11.95
C LYS A 32 -8.85 -2.00 11.60
N LEU A 33 -8.13 -1.85 10.48
CA LEU A 33 -7.20 -2.86 9.98
C LEU A 33 -5.86 -2.87 10.71
N THR A 34 -5.34 -1.70 11.08
CA THR A 34 -3.96 -1.53 11.58
C THR A 34 -3.88 -0.99 13.00
N GLY A 35 -4.95 -0.44 13.54
CA GLY A 35 -4.95 0.32 14.79
C GLY A 35 -4.45 1.77 14.68
N TRP A 36 -4.03 2.22 13.48
CA TRP A 36 -3.41 3.53 13.26
C TRP A 36 -4.06 4.30 12.12
N THR A 37 -3.93 5.62 12.15
CA THR A 37 -4.32 6.49 11.02
C THR A 37 -3.43 6.26 9.80
N ASN A 38 -4.00 6.39 8.59
CA ASN A 38 -3.22 6.36 7.34
C ASN A 38 -2.54 7.68 7.01
N LYS A 39 -2.81 8.75 7.79
CA LYS A 39 -2.31 10.10 7.50
C LYS A 39 -0.81 10.14 7.31
N ASN A 40 -0.06 9.46 8.17
CA ASN A 40 1.40 9.49 8.13
C ASN A 40 1.96 8.89 6.83
N ILE A 41 1.41 7.77 6.34
CA ILE A 41 1.89 7.16 5.10
C ILE A 41 1.49 7.97 3.87
N LEU A 42 0.29 8.57 3.86
CA LEU A 42 -0.14 9.42 2.77
C LEU A 42 0.66 10.73 2.71
N ASP A 43 0.90 11.36 3.86
CA ASP A 43 1.75 12.56 3.95
C ASP A 43 3.19 12.26 3.54
N MET A 44 3.72 11.09 3.91
CA MET A 44 5.03 10.62 3.48
C MET A 44 5.12 10.46 1.96
N ALA A 45 4.12 9.83 1.35
CA ALA A 45 4.08 9.67 -0.11
C ALA A 45 4.09 11.02 -0.84
N LYS A 46 3.30 11.98 -0.36
CA LYS A 46 3.30 13.36 -0.90
C LYS A 46 4.65 14.04 -0.73
N TYR A 47 5.26 13.93 0.45
CA TYR A 47 6.54 14.52 0.75
C TYR A 47 7.66 13.97 -0.15
N LEU A 48 7.71 12.66 -0.37
CA LEU A 48 8.64 12.03 -1.29
C LEU A 48 8.43 12.50 -2.74
N SER A 49 7.18 12.57 -3.16
CA SER A 49 6.81 13.08 -4.49
C SER A 49 7.29 14.53 -4.69
N ASP A 50 7.05 15.40 -3.72
CA ASP A 50 7.43 16.80 -3.77
C ASP A 50 8.96 17.02 -3.75
N ASN A 51 9.70 16.07 -3.17
CA ASN A 51 11.17 16.07 -3.14
C ASN A 51 11.80 15.23 -4.26
N ASN A 52 11.05 14.87 -5.29
CA ASN A 52 11.49 14.10 -6.45
C ASN A 52 12.18 12.77 -6.10
N LYS A 53 11.73 12.10 -5.04
CA LYS A 53 12.22 10.78 -4.65
C LYS A 53 11.36 9.69 -5.26
N ASP A 54 12.01 8.75 -5.92
CA ASP A 54 11.35 7.62 -6.55
C ASP A 54 10.73 6.70 -5.51
N MET A 55 9.52 6.22 -5.80
CA MET A 55 8.82 5.32 -4.91
C MET A 55 8.11 4.19 -5.66
N TRP A 56 8.01 3.07 -4.99
CA TRP A 56 7.11 1.98 -5.31
C TRP A 56 5.97 1.97 -4.29
N ILE A 57 4.75 1.94 -4.78
CA ILE A 57 3.56 1.81 -3.95
C ILE A 57 3.08 0.36 -4.01
N ARG A 58 2.78 -0.20 -2.84
CA ARG A 58 2.23 -1.55 -2.72
C ARG A 58 0.93 -1.52 -1.95
N HIS A 59 0.00 -2.35 -2.38
CA HIS A 59 -1.30 -2.53 -1.73
C HIS A 59 -1.61 -4.02 -1.61
N VAL A 60 -1.92 -4.48 -0.41
CA VAL A 60 -2.33 -5.88 -0.19
C VAL A 60 -3.81 -6.01 -0.48
N LEU A 61 -4.15 -6.83 -1.46
CA LEU A 61 -5.53 -7.11 -1.83
C LEU A 61 -6.09 -8.25 -0.98
N VAL A 62 -6.95 -7.88 -0.03
CA VAL A 62 -7.66 -8.81 0.85
C VAL A 62 -9.14 -8.77 0.49
N PRO A 63 -9.71 -9.87 -0.07
CA PRO A 63 -11.12 -9.90 -0.43
C PRO A 63 -12.03 -9.49 0.73
N LYS A 64 -13.05 -8.68 0.44
CA LYS A 64 -14.03 -8.13 1.40
C LYS A 64 -13.45 -7.15 2.43
N VAL A 65 -12.17 -6.89 2.42
CA VAL A 65 -11.50 -5.98 3.37
C VAL A 65 -10.89 -4.77 2.66
N THR A 66 -10.11 -5.00 1.59
CA THR A 66 -9.39 -3.94 0.88
C THR A 66 -9.70 -3.89 -0.63
N ASP A 67 -10.69 -4.64 -1.10
CA ASP A 67 -11.02 -4.81 -2.51
C ASP A 67 -12.28 -4.05 -2.97
N ASP A 68 -12.83 -3.19 -2.11
CA ASP A 68 -13.99 -2.36 -2.47
C ASP A 68 -13.65 -1.43 -3.64
N LYS A 69 -14.56 -1.35 -4.60
CA LYS A 69 -14.35 -0.60 -5.85
C LYS A 69 -14.11 0.89 -5.60
N GLU A 70 -14.87 1.49 -4.70
CA GLU A 70 -14.75 2.93 -4.42
C GLU A 70 -13.44 3.24 -3.71
N ASP A 71 -13.02 2.38 -2.78
CA ASP A 71 -11.75 2.50 -2.09
C ASP A 71 -10.56 2.30 -3.05
N LEU A 72 -10.64 1.32 -3.95
CA LEU A 72 -9.60 1.12 -4.97
C LEU A 72 -9.53 2.32 -5.94
N GLN A 73 -10.68 2.89 -6.31
CA GLN A 73 -10.70 4.10 -7.14
C GLN A 73 -10.06 5.29 -6.42
N ALA A 74 -10.39 5.50 -5.14
CA ALA A 74 -9.79 6.56 -4.33
C ALA A 74 -8.26 6.37 -4.18
N LEU A 75 -7.81 5.12 -4.01
CA LEU A 75 -6.39 4.79 -3.98
C LEU A 75 -5.72 5.08 -5.34
N SER A 76 -6.36 4.70 -6.43
CA SER A 76 -5.88 5.02 -7.78
C SER A 76 -5.71 6.52 -7.99
N ASP A 77 -6.72 7.30 -7.60
CA ASP A 77 -6.69 8.76 -7.74
C ASP A 77 -5.59 9.40 -6.89
N PHE A 78 -5.40 8.89 -5.67
CA PHE A 78 -4.31 9.33 -4.81
C PHE A 78 -2.93 9.04 -5.45
N VAL A 79 -2.70 7.83 -5.91
CA VAL A 79 -1.42 7.45 -6.53
C VAL A 79 -1.16 8.25 -7.80
N LYS A 80 -2.18 8.52 -8.61
CA LYS A 80 -2.07 9.39 -9.80
C LYS A 80 -1.66 10.83 -9.47
N SER A 81 -1.98 11.32 -8.28
CA SER A 81 -1.57 12.64 -7.83
C SER A 81 -0.07 12.76 -7.50
N LEU A 82 0.61 11.63 -7.33
CA LEU A 82 2.04 11.56 -7.03
C LEU A 82 2.86 11.56 -8.33
N LYS A 83 3.98 12.29 -8.33
CA LYS A 83 4.79 12.50 -9.55
C LYS A 83 5.88 11.46 -9.77
N THR A 84 6.29 10.75 -8.73
CA THR A 84 7.51 9.93 -8.71
C THR A 84 7.26 8.45 -8.43
N VAL A 85 6.04 7.98 -8.67
CA VAL A 85 5.72 6.55 -8.55
C VAL A 85 6.26 5.81 -9.75
N LYS A 86 7.25 4.94 -9.53
CA LYS A 86 7.89 4.12 -10.57
C LYS A 86 7.21 2.76 -10.74
N ARG A 87 6.60 2.25 -9.69
CA ARG A 87 5.86 1.00 -9.70
C ARG A 87 4.66 1.08 -8.75
N PHE A 88 3.53 0.57 -9.19
CA PHE A 88 2.37 0.32 -8.36
C PHE A 88 2.01 -1.16 -8.41
N GLU A 89 1.98 -1.83 -7.27
CA GLU A 89 1.90 -3.28 -7.21
C GLU A 89 0.81 -3.74 -6.26
N ILE A 90 -0.01 -4.68 -6.73
CA ILE A 90 -0.92 -5.44 -5.88
C ILE A 90 -0.18 -6.66 -5.34
N LEU A 91 -0.25 -6.85 -4.03
CA LEU A 91 0.19 -8.06 -3.35
C LEU A 91 -1.06 -8.87 -2.98
N PRO A 92 -1.33 -10.00 -3.64
CA PRO A 92 -2.47 -10.84 -3.28
C PRO A 92 -2.30 -11.39 -1.86
N TYR A 93 -3.36 -11.29 -1.05
CA TYR A 93 -3.40 -11.93 0.26
C TYR A 93 -3.20 -13.44 0.12
N HIS A 94 -2.48 -14.04 1.05
CA HIS A 94 -2.26 -15.48 1.13
C HIS A 94 -2.31 -15.99 2.58
N THR A 95 -2.61 -17.25 2.74
CA THR A 95 -2.83 -17.89 4.05
C THR A 95 -1.58 -18.55 4.64
N LEU A 96 -0.41 -18.39 4.03
CA LEU A 96 0.83 -19.07 4.43
C LEU A 96 1.29 -18.80 5.87
N GLY A 97 0.84 -17.73 6.49
CA GLY A 97 1.19 -17.38 7.87
C GLY A 97 0.15 -17.78 8.92
N VAL A 98 -1.02 -18.32 8.52
CA VAL A 98 -2.15 -18.59 9.42
C VAL A 98 -1.77 -19.60 10.51
N PHE A 99 -1.00 -20.62 10.17
CA PHE A 99 -0.53 -21.63 11.12
C PHE A 99 0.22 -21.05 12.31
N LYS A 100 0.96 -19.94 12.14
CA LYS A 100 1.69 -19.28 13.21
C LYS A 100 0.77 -18.68 14.27
N TRP A 101 -0.41 -18.20 13.86
CA TRP A 101 -1.42 -17.68 14.78
C TRP A 101 -2.03 -18.82 15.59
N HIS A 102 -2.30 -19.97 14.95
CA HIS A 102 -2.77 -21.17 15.64
C HIS A 102 -1.73 -21.66 16.64
N ASP A 103 -0.44 -21.73 16.26
CA ASP A 103 0.65 -22.16 17.14
C ASP A 103 0.81 -21.26 18.37
N LEU A 104 0.52 -19.97 18.20
CA LEU A 104 0.57 -18.98 19.30
C LEU A 104 -0.73 -18.96 20.14
N GLY A 105 -1.77 -19.73 19.76
CA GLY A 105 -3.07 -19.72 20.42
C GLY A 105 -3.82 -18.39 20.30
N VAL A 106 -3.48 -17.56 19.30
CA VAL A 106 -4.10 -16.25 19.05
C VAL A 106 -5.11 -16.38 17.93
N LYS A 107 -6.31 -15.82 18.13
CA LYS A 107 -7.34 -15.77 17.09
C LYS A 107 -6.86 -14.93 15.91
N TYR A 108 -6.94 -15.51 14.71
CA TYR A 108 -6.65 -14.80 13.48
C TYR A 108 -7.93 -14.21 12.88
N GLU A 109 -7.99 -12.89 12.79
CA GLU A 109 -9.23 -12.19 12.38
C GLU A 109 -9.62 -12.42 10.92
N LEU A 110 -8.66 -12.82 10.07
CA LEU A 110 -8.87 -13.12 8.65
C LEU A 110 -8.96 -14.63 8.36
N GLU A 111 -9.26 -15.46 9.37
CA GLU A 111 -9.26 -16.92 9.24
C GLU A 111 -10.21 -17.43 8.14
N ASP A 112 -11.36 -16.76 7.99
CA ASP A 112 -12.38 -17.11 7.00
C ASP A 112 -12.20 -16.41 5.64
N ILE A 113 -11.13 -15.64 5.47
CA ILE A 113 -10.85 -14.92 4.23
C ILE A 113 -9.98 -15.79 3.33
N MET A 114 -10.49 -16.10 2.15
CA MET A 114 -9.75 -16.80 1.11
C MET A 114 -8.86 -15.83 0.32
N PRO A 115 -7.74 -16.32 -0.24
CA PRO A 115 -6.95 -15.52 -1.18
C PRO A 115 -7.80 -15.02 -2.36
N PRO A 116 -7.49 -13.85 -2.93
CA PRO A 116 -8.21 -13.33 -4.09
C PRO A 116 -8.06 -14.25 -5.30
N THR A 117 -9.14 -14.36 -6.07
CA THR A 117 -9.13 -15.05 -7.36
C THR A 117 -8.35 -14.25 -8.40
N LYS A 118 -8.01 -14.89 -9.52
CA LYS A 118 -7.36 -14.19 -10.65
C LYS A 118 -8.24 -13.06 -11.21
N GLU A 119 -9.55 -13.27 -11.23
CA GLU A 119 -10.53 -12.29 -11.69
C GLU A 119 -10.61 -11.09 -10.74
N GLU A 120 -10.53 -11.33 -9.43
CA GLU A 120 -10.51 -10.26 -8.41
C GLU A 120 -9.22 -9.44 -8.50
N ILE A 121 -8.08 -10.10 -8.71
CA ILE A 121 -6.79 -9.42 -8.91
C ILE A 121 -6.84 -8.60 -10.20
N GLN A 122 -7.31 -9.16 -11.31
CA GLN A 122 -7.42 -8.44 -12.58
C GLN A 122 -8.35 -7.23 -12.47
N ARG A 123 -9.49 -7.36 -11.80
CA ARG A 123 -10.40 -6.24 -11.54
C ARG A 123 -9.71 -5.12 -10.75
N ALA A 124 -8.95 -5.48 -9.73
CA ALA A 124 -8.20 -4.50 -8.94
C ALA A 124 -7.10 -3.82 -9.77
N ASP A 125 -6.35 -4.59 -10.56
CA ASP A 125 -5.34 -4.06 -11.49
C ASP A 125 -5.94 -3.07 -12.48
N ASP A 126 -7.12 -3.38 -13.02
CA ASP A 126 -7.81 -2.51 -13.97
C ASP A 126 -8.26 -1.19 -13.32
N ILE A 127 -8.75 -1.23 -12.07
CA ILE A 127 -9.17 -0.03 -11.33
C ILE A 127 -7.94 0.81 -10.93
N LEU A 128 -6.89 0.16 -10.45
CA LEU A 128 -5.68 0.82 -9.97
C LEU A 128 -4.76 1.26 -11.11
N HIS A 129 -4.96 0.77 -12.33
CA HIS A 129 -4.09 1.03 -13.48
C HIS A 129 -2.62 0.72 -13.21
N THR A 130 -2.34 -0.38 -12.51
CA THR A 130 -0.98 -0.76 -12.10
C THR A 130 -0.02 -0.91 -13.28
N GLY A 131 -0.52 -1.34 -14.43
CA GLY A 131 0.24 -1.49 -15.66
C GLY A 131 0.78 -0.19 -16.28
N ASP A 132 0.31 0.97 -15.84
CA ASP A 132 0.79 2.27 -16.31
C ASP A 132 2.12 2.69 -15.65
N TYR A 133 2.46 2.07 -14.51
CA TYR A 133 3.65 2.41 -13.71
C TYR A 133 4.82 1.49 -14.05
N LYS A 134 5.55 1.82 -15.12
CA LYS A 134 6.68 1.02 -15.66
C LYS A 134 8.04 1.69 -15.51
N GLY A 135 8.14 2.80 -14.78
CA GLY A 135 9.37 3.53 -14.58
C GLY A 135 10.49 2.73 -13.89
N TYR A 136 10.17 1.60 -13.25
CA TYR A 136 11.16 0.67 -12.70
C TYR A 136 11.90 -0.15 -13.77
N LEU A 137 11.40 -0.14 -15.01
CA LEU A 137 12.05 -0.79 -16.18
C LEU A 137 13.01 0.15 -16.91
N GLU A 138 12.93 1.44 -16.63
CA GLU A 138 13.82 2.45 -17.19
C GLU A 138 15.16 2.40 -16.45
N LYS A 139 16.24 2.22 -17.19
CA LYS A 139 17.60 2.23 -16.66
C LYS A 139 18.24 3.59 -16.88
#